data_eb992130cf2eba1d4baf27827844721b
#
_entry.id   eb992130cf2eba1d4baf27827844721b
#
_cell.length_a   1.000
_cell.length_b   1.000
_cell.length_c   1.000
_cell.angle_alpha   90.00
_cell.angle_beta   90.00
_cell.angle_gamma   90.00
#
_symmetry.space_group_name_H-M   'P 1'
#
loop_
_entity.id
_entity.type
_entity.pdbx_description
1 polymer ?
#
loop_
_entity_poly.entity_id
_entity_poly.type
_entity_poly.pdbx_seq_one_letter_code
_entity_poly.pdbx_strand_id
1 'polypeptide(L)'
;FRILLFKIFNKIETWEYLESKIGNYITLSNFDLDVYSNILQEAMDLGYVIYTSAYMSCASKKFGYDKKHQNHLALIDRMVCQDRVINPIVKARNLEEIFHILASYPLLGKFMAYQLATDINYSEVINFDENSFTIAGPGAERGINKCFIHTQGKSYADVIYWMTENQENEFQRLGLNFQSLWGRPLKAIDCQNLFCETDKYCREAFPGLKSNRKKIKAKFTPTPQPIDYFYPPKWCINDQVQETLAQRLPPLEIPNLQDNGQQLSLELDSLVKTASEISDNVSKLHKKYTQETQNKKSKALKNTELQKSQQLCLF
;
A
#
# COMPACT_ATOMS: atom_id res chain seq x y z
N PHE A 1 9.49 -8.20 -14.49
CA PHE A 1 10.78 -8.07 -13.83
C PHE A 1 10.84 -6.85 -12.92
N ARG A 2 10.61 -5.63 -13.45
CA ARG A 2 10.70 -4.37 -12.69
C ARG A 2 9.82 -4.37 -11.45
N ILE A 3 8.57 -4.83 -11.55
CA ILE A 3 7.63 -4.94 -10.43
C ILE A 3 8.19 -5.85 -9.33
N LEU A 4 8.68 -7.02 -9.70
CA LEU A 4 9.27 -7.98 -8.76
C LEU A 4 10.48 -7.40 -8.04
N LEU A 5 11.39 -6.77 -8.78
CA LEU A 5 12.60 -6.16 -8.23
C LEU A 5 12.26 -4.99 -7.31
N PHE A 6 11.38 -4.07 -7.76
CA PHE A 6 10.97 -2.92 -6.97
C PHE A 6 10.32 -3.35 -5.65
N LYS A 7 9.37 -4.29 -5.71
CA LYS A 7 8.61 -4.74 -4.54
C LYS A 7 9.48 -5.31 -3.42
N ILE A 8 10.59 -5.92 -3.75
CA ILE A 8 11.51 -6.49 -2.74
C ILE A 8 12.09 -5.39 -1.85
N PHE A 9 12.52 -4.28 -2.41
CA PHE A 9 13.06 -3.15 -1.67
C PHE A 9 11.96 -2.17 -1.27
N ASN A 10 10.96 -2.02 -2.11
CA ASN A 10 9.77 -1.16 -1.99
C ASN A 10 10.13 0.26 -1.56
N LYS A 11 11.18 0.83 -2.17
CA LYS A 11 11.74 2.12 -1.82
C LYS A 11 12.24 2.85 -3.06
N ILE A 12 11.70 4.05 -3.31
CA ILE A 12 11.98 4.85 -4.51
C ILE A 12 13.45 5.23 -4.56
N GLU A 13 14.02 5.70 -3.45
CA GLU A 13 15.42 6.15 -3.39
C GLU A 13 16.41 5.02 -3.68
N THR A 14 16.05 3.77 -3.36
CA THR A 14 16.86 2.60 -3.70
C THR A 14 16.79 2.31 -5.19
N TRP A 15 15.63 2.46 -5.79
CA TRP A 15 15.43 2.32 -7.22
C TRP A 15 16.22 3.38 -8.01
N GLU A 16 16.08 4.65 -7.63
CA GLU A 16 16.79 5.77 -8.26
C GLU A 16 18.31 5.63 -8.13
N TYR A 17 18.78 5.18 -6.96
CA TYR A 17 20.20 4.90 -6.76
C TYR A 17 20.70 3.81 -7.71
N LEU A 18 19.97 2.71 -7.86
CA LEU A 18 20.31 1.66 -8.82
C LEU A 18 20.35 2.18 -10.25
N GLU A 19 19.33 2.93 -10.70
CA GLU A 19 19.30 3.51 -12.05
C GLU A 19 20.46 4.47 -12.28
N SER A 20 20.80 5.29 -11.30
CA SER A 20 21.91 6.24 -11.39
C SER A 20 23.27 5.54 -11.56
N LYS A 21 23.47 4.40 -10.93
CA LYS A 21 24.72 3.63 -10.99
C LYS A 21 24.83 2.76 -12.26
N ILE A 22 23.69 2.25 -12.72
CA ILE A 22 23.63 1.48 -13.97
C ILE A 22 23.75 2.41 -15.19
N GLY A 23 23.40 3.71 -15.03
CA GLY A 23 23.45 4.71 -16.09
C GLY A 23 22.37 4.54 -17.16
N ASN A 24 21.34 3.74 -16.88
CA ASN A 24 20.23 3.46 -17.78
C ASN A 24 19.01 2.96 -17.00
N TYR A 25 17.85 2.88 -17.69
CA TYR A 25 16.66 2.23 -17.11
C TYR A 25 16.94 0.78 -16.73
N ILE A 26 16.42 0.38 -15.57
CA ILE A 26 16.46 -0.99 -15.10
C ILE A 26 15.59 -1.86 -16.02
N THR A 27 16.22 -2.84 -16.65
CA THR A 27 15.57 -3.83 -17.52
C THR A 27 16.08 -5.24 -17.19
N LEU A 28 15.38 -6.28 -17.66
CA LEU A 28 15.89 -7.64 -17.49
C LEU A 28 17.19 -7.86 -18.26
N SER A 29 17.40 -7.17 -19.37
CA SER A 29 18.61 -7.31 -20.20
C SER A 29 19.88 -6.75 -19.56
N ASN A 30 19.75 -5.80 -18.62
CA ASN A 30 20.89 -5.26 -17.88
C ASN A 30 20.93 -5.72 -16.41
N PHE A 31 20.10 -6.70 -16.06
CA PHE A 31 20.12 -7.28 -14.73
C PHE A 31 21.29 -8.28 -14.60
N ASP A 32 22.18 -7.97 -13.68
CA ASP A 32 23.27 -8.84 -13.26
C ASP A 32 23.30 -8.88 -11.72
N LEU A 33 23.26 -10.07 -11.14
CA LEU A 33 23.16 -10.26 -9.71
C LEU A 33 24.34 -9.64 -8.96
N ASP A 34 25.56 -9.84 -9.46
CA ASP A 34 26.78 -9.38 -8.79
C ASP A 34 26.91 -7.87 -8.90
N VAL A 35 26.63 -7.31 -10.08
CA VAL A 35 26.63 -5.85 -10.30
C VAL A 35 25.62 -5.18 -9.37
N TYR A 36 24.37 -5.64 -9.35
CA TYR A 36 23.32 -5.08 -8.48
C TYR A 36 23.65 -5.26 -7.00
N SER A 37 24.21 -6.41 -6.63
CA SER A 37 24.64 -6.66 -5.26
C SER A 37 25.72 -5.69 -4.81
N ASN A 38 26.70 -5.42 -5.65
CA ASN A 38 27.80 -4.49 -5.34
C ASN A 38 27.29 -3.04 -5.23
N ILE A 39 26.41 -2.60 -6.12
CA ILE A 39 25.78 -1.26 -6.06
C ILE A 39 24.98 -1.11 -4.76
N LEU A 40 24.17 -2.08 -4.39
CA LEU A 40 23.40 -2.04 -3.16
C LEU A 40 24.28 -2.11 -1.91
N GLN A 41 25.40 -2.83 -1.99
CA GLN A 41 26.38 -2.86 -0.90
C GLN A 41 27.04 -1.49 -0.74
N GLU A 42 27.46 -0.86 -1.83
CA GLU A 42 28.01 0.51 -1.82
C GLU A 42 27.02 1.49 -1.17
N ALA A 43 25.73 1.42 -1.55
CA ALA A 43 24.71 2.24 -0.92
C ALA A 43 24.65 2.04 0.61
N MET A 44 24.70 0.79 1.06
CA MET A 44 24.68 0.47 2.50
C MET A 44 25.94 0.96 3.22
N ASP A 45 27.10 0.84 2.59
CA ASP A 45 28.38 1.29 3.14
C ASP A 45 28.42 2.84 3.25
N LEU A 46 27.70 3.53 2.37
CA LEU A 46 27.44 4.97 2.45
C LEU A 46 26.35 5.36 3.47
N GLY A 47 25.76 4.40 4.17
CA GLY A 47 24.75 4.63 5.19
C GLY A 47 23.30 4.67 4.69
N TYR A 48 23.05 4.38 3.43
CA TYR A 48 21.67 4.34 2.90
C TYR A 48 20.91 3.11 3.44
N VAL A 49 19.66 3.32 3.81
CA VAL A 49 18.73 2.25 4.14
C VAL A 49 18.04 1.81 2.86
N ILE A 50 18.41 0.65 2.32
CA ILE A 50 17.91 0.17 1.02
C ILE A 50 16.54 -0.51 1.07
N TYR A 51 15.96 -0.74 2.23
CA TYR A 51 14.65 -1.36 2.40
C TYR A 51 13.67 -0.40 3.03
N THR A 52 12.42 -0.44 2.55
CA THR A 52 11.33 0.24 3.28
C THR A 52 11.06 -0.41 4.64
N SER A 53 10.45 0.36 5.53
CA SER A 53 9.90 -0.15 6.80
C SER A 53 8.51 -0.78 6.67
N ALA A 54 7.88 -0.72 5.48
CA ALA A 54 6.60 -1.33 5.16
C ALA A 54 6.80 -2.47 4.14
N TYR A 55 5.92 -3.47 4.14
CA TYR A 55 6.00 -4.63 3.23
C TYR A 55 7.38 -5.29 3.25
N MET A 56 7.92 -5.46 4.45
CA MET A 56 9.29 -5.96 4.63
C MET A 56 9.41 -7.42 4.20
N SER A 57 10.29 -7.67 3.25
CA SER A 57 10.75 -9.02 2.93
C SER A 57 11.58 -9.60 4.07
N CYS A 58 11.40 -10.88 4.37
CA CYS A 58 12.13 -11.55 5.45
C CYS A 58 13.62 -11.67 5.13
N ALA A 59 14.47 -11.51 6.15
CA ALA A 59 15.87 -11.90 6.04
C ALA A 59 15.97 -13.42 6.11
N SER A 60 16.69 -14.03 5.18
CA SER A 60 16.97 -15.47 5.18
C SER A 60 18.18 -15.75 4.31
N LYS A 61 18.95 -16.79 4.65
CA LYS A 61 20.07 -17.28 3.87
C LYS A 61 19.68 -18.40 2.89
N LYS A 62 18.43 -18.38 2.40
CA LYS A 62 17.87 -19.48 1.59
C LYS A 62 18.63 -19.76 0.30
N PHE A 63 19.31 -18.74 -0.24
CA PHE A 63 20.17 -18.87 -1.42
C PHE A 63 21.67 -18.94 -1.11
N GLY A 64 22.03 -19.11 0.17
CA GLY A 64 23.43 -19.32 0.59
C GLY A 64 24.25 -18.05 0.82
N TYR A 65 23.70 -16.87 0.56
CA TYR A 65 24.39 -15.61 0.80
C TYR A 65 24.24 -15.15 2.26
N ASP A 66 25.29 -14.51 2.79
CA ASP A 66 25.25 -13.93 4.13
C ASP A 66 24.39 -12.67 4.22
N LYS A 67 24.37 -11.88 3.16
CA LYS A 67 23.65 -10.60 3.14
C LYS A 67 22.22 -10.74 2.64
N LYS A 68 21.30 -9.99 3.25
CA LYS A 68 19.88 -10.04 2.93
C LYS A 68 19.61 -9.69 1.47
N HIS A 69 20.21 -8.60 0.96
CA HIS A 69 19.98 -8.14 -0.41
C HIS A 69 20.45 -9.15 -1.46
N GLN A 70 21.56 -9.85 -1.20
CA GLN A 70 22.06 -10.87 -2.09
C GLN A 70 21.09 -12.05 -2.23
N ASN A 71 20.50 -12.53 -1.11
CA ASN A 71 19.49 -13.57 -1.16
C ASN A 71 18.22 -13.11 -1.90
N HIS A 72 17.87 -11.83 -1.81
CA HIS A 72 16.72 -11.28 -2.54
C HIS A 72 17.01 -11.11 -4.03
N LEU A 73 18.21 -10.68 -4.41
CA LEU A 73 18.61 -10.62 -5.82
C LEU A 73 18.69 -12.03 -6.41
N ALA A 74 19.18 -13.00 -5.66
CA ALA A 74 19.19 -14.40 -6.07
C ALA A 74 17.78 -14.99 -6.23
N LEU A 75 16.81 -14.54 -5.40
CA LEU A 75 15.40 -14.86 -5.63
C LEU A 75 14.92 -14.30 -6.96
N ILE A 76 15.22 -13.03 -7.28
CA ILE A 76 14.84 -12.43 -8.56
C ILE A 76 15.48 -13.17 -9.72
N ASP A 77 16.78 -13.45 -9.66
CA ASP A 77 17.47 -14.25 -10.69
C ASP A 77 16.80 -15.60 -10.90
N ARG A 78 16.51 -16.32 -9.81
CA ARG A 78 15.79 -17.60 -9.86
C ARG A 78 14.44 -17.45 -10.55
N MET A 79 13.65 -16.46 -10.17
CA MET A 79 12.32 -16.26 -10.73
C MET A 79 12.35 -15.88 -12.22
N VAL A 80 13.17 -14.91 -12.60
CA VAL A 80 13.08 -14.30 -13.93
C VAL A 80 14.04 -14.92 -14.95
N CYS A 81 15.26 -15.27 -14.55
CA CYS A 81 16.30 -15.79 -15.45
C CYS A 81 16.21 -17.32 -15.57
N GLN A 82 16.11 -18.02 -14.43
CA GLN A 82 16.14 -19.47 -14.41
C GLN A 82 14.77 -20.07 -14.70
N ASP A 83 13.74 -19.73 -13.92
CA ASP A 83 12.41 -20.32 -13.99
C ASP A 83 11.50 -19.62 -15.00
N ARG A 84 11.88 -18.43 -15.50
CA ARG A 84 11.11 -17.63 -16.46
C ARG A 84 9.66 -17.43 -16.00
N VAL A 85 9.48 -17.00 -14.74
CA VAL A 85 8.19 -16.88 -14.05
C VAL A 85 7.16 -16.05 -14.81
N ILE A 86 7.58 -15.17 -15.70
CA ILE A 86 6.67 -14.39 -16.53
C ILE A 86 5.78 -15.29 -17.40
N ASN A 87 6.30 -16.43 -17.88
CA ASN A 87 5.54 -17.32 -18.76
C ASN A 87 4.31 -17.93 -18.08
N PRO A 88 4.40 -18.54 -16.88
CA PRO A 88 3.20 -19.00 -16.18
C PRO A 88 2.30 -17.86 -15.70
N ILE A 89 2.85 -16.68 -15.33
CA ILE A 89 2.05 -15.52 -14.93
C ILE A 89 1.15 -15.05 -16.08
N VAL A 90 1.70 -14.87 -17.27
CA VAL A 90 0.93 -14.42 -18.45
C VAL A 90 -0.11 -15.45 -18.89
N LYS A 91 0.12 -16.72 -18.62
CA LYS A 91 -0.80 -17.82 -18.94
C LYS A 91 -1.83 -18.10 -17.84
N ALA A 92 -1.68 -17.48 -16.69
CA ALA A 92 -2.62 -17.65 -15.59
C ALA A 92 -4.03 -17.20 -15.98
N ARG A 93 -5.05 -17.84 -15.43
CA ARG A 93 -6.46 -17.59 -15.74
C ARG A 93 -7.12 -16.64 -14.76
N ASN A 94 -6.49 -16.41 -13.60
CA ASN A 94 -7.01 -15.56 -12.52
C ASN A 94 -5.90 -15.15 -11.56
N LEU A 95 -6.21 -14.22 -10.65
CA LEU A 95 -5.27 -13.73 -9.64
C LEU A 95 -4.81 -14.81 -8.65
N GLU A 96 -5.67 -15.78 -8.33
CA GLU A 96 -5.34 -16.86 -7.40
C GLU A 96 -4.22 -17.76 -7.96
N GLU A 97 -4.28 -18.08 -9.26
CA GLU A 97 -3.19 -18.83 -9.91
C GLU A 97 -1.85 -18.07 -9.82
N ILE A 98 -1.86 -16.75 -10.08
CA ILE A 98 -0.65 -15.94 -9.94
C ILE A 98 -0.14 -15.94 -8.49
N PHE A 99 -1.05 -15.77 -7.54
CA PHE A 99 -0.70 -15.87 -6.13
C PHE A 99 -0.03 -17.19 -5.80
N HIS A 100 -0.55 -18.33 -6.27
CA HIS A 100 0.03 -19.63 -6.01
C HIS A 100 1.40 -19.82 -6.69
N ILE A 101 1.57 -19.33 -7.91
CA ILE A 101 2.87 -19.30 -8.60
C ILE A 101 3.88 -18.53 -7.75
N LEU A 102 3.54 -17.33 -7.30
CA LEU A 102 4.44 -16.50 -6.51
C LEU A 102 4.70 -17.07 -5.10
N ALA A 103 3.68 -17.61 -4.46
CA ALA A 103 3.77 -18.19 -3.13
C ALA A 103 4.63 -19.49 -3.08
N SER A 104 4.87 -20.10 -4.22
CA SER A 104 5.75 -21.28 -4.30
C SER A 104 7.24 -20.93 -4.15
N TYR A 105 7.61 -19.67 -4.34
CA TYR A 105 8.99 -19.23 -4.23
C TYR A 105 9.42 -19.04 -2.77
N PRO A 106 10.65 -19.43 -2.43
CA PRO A 106 11.19 -19.15 -1.11
C PRO A 106 11.26 -17.63 -0.87
N LEU A 107 11.21 -17.22 0.38
CA LEU A 107 11.19 -15.83 0.84
C LEU A 107 9.89 -15.05 0.51
N LEU A 108 9.02 -15.55 -0.35
CA LEU A 108 7.72 -14.99 -0.63
C LEU A 108 6.67 -15.70 0.25
N GLY A 109 6.37 -15.14 1.43
CA GLY A 109 5.23 -15.60 2.22
C GLY A 109 3.90 -15.20 1.56
N LYS A 110 2.81 -15.84 1.96
CA LYS A 110 1.46 -15.62 1.39
C LYS A 110 1.11 -14.14 1.21
N PHE A 111 1.37 -13.32 2.22
CA PHE A 111 1.07 -11.88 2.13
C PHE A 111 1.89 -11.17 1.03
N MET A 112 3.18 -11.44 0.94
CA MET A 112 4.02 -10.84 -0.11
C MET A 112 3.66 -11.34 -1.50
N ALA A 113 3.33 -12.62 -1.64
CA ALA A 113 2.85 -13.19 -2.90
C ALA A 113 1.54 -12.55 -3.35
N TYR A 114 0.60 -12.30 -2.43
CA TYR A 114 -0.64 -11.60 -2.70
C TYR A 114 -0.40 -10.15 -3.14
N GLN A 115 0.45 -9.42 -2.42
CA GLN A 115 0.81 -8.05 -2.78
C GLN A 115 1.47 -7.98 -4.16
N LEU A 116 2.36 -8.93 -4.48
CA LEU A 116 2.98 -9.01 -5.81
C LEU A 116 1.96 -9.34 -6.91
N ALA A 117 1.05 -10.28 -6.67
CA ALA A 117 -0.01 -10.60 -7.63
C ALA A 117 -0.88 -9.36 -7.94
N THR A 118 -1.20 -8.59 -6.91
CA THR A 118 -1.95 -7.33 -7.05
C THR A 118 -1.16 -6.28 -7.85
N ASP A 119 0.13 -6.08 -7.51
CA ASP A 119 0.98 -5.11 -8.23
C ASP A 119 1.17 -5.51 -9.71
N ILE A 120 1.31 -6.81 -10.01
CA ILE A 120 1.39 -7.29 -11.38
C ILE A 120 0.06 -7.04 -12.11
N ASN A 121 -1.07 -7.21 -11.41
CA ASN A 121 -2.39 -6.90 -11.99
C ASN A 121 -2.60 -5.40 -12.22
N TYR A 122 -1.85 -4.52 -11.59
CA TYR A 122 -1.88 -3.08 -11.88
C TYR A 122 -1.14 -2.71 -13.17
N SER A 123 -0.29 -3.59 -13.67
CA SER A 123 0.40 -3.42 -14.95
C SER A 123 -0.49 -3.79 -16.15
N GLU A 124 -0.01 -3.52 -17.35
CA GLU A 124 -0.68 -3.91 -18.59
C GLU A 124 -0.44 -5.36 -18.98
N VAL A 125 0.37 -6.10 -18.23
CA VAL A 125 0.73 -7.50 -18.52
C VAL A 125 -0.47 -8.44 -18.39
N ILE A 126 -1.33 -8.18 -17.40
CA ILE A 126 -2.57 -8.92 -17.12
C ILE A 126 -3.67 -7.94 -16.70
N ASN A 127 -4.92 -8.38 -16.77
CA ASN A 127 -6.07 -7.56 -16.39
C ASN A 127 -7.21 -8.41 -15.84
N PHE A 128 -7.05 -8.90 -14.61
CA PHE A 128 -8.11 -9.63 -13.89
C PHE A 128 -8.94 -8.68 -13.05
N ASP A 129 -10.17 -9.10 -12.71
CA ASP A 129 -10.97 -8.38 -11.73
C ASP A 129 -10.24 -8.33 -10.37
N GLU A 130 -10.05 -7.14 -9.85
CA GLU A 130 -9.35 -6.90 -8.58
C GLU A 130 -10.10 -7.50 -7.37
N ASN A 131 -11.39 -7.80 -7.52
CA ASN A 131 -12.21 -8.45 -6.52
C ASN A 131 -12.22 -9.98 -6.64
N SER A 132 -11.58 -10.56 -7.67
CA SER A 132 -11.65 -12.01 -7.91
C SER A 132 -10.89 -12.84 -6.89
N PHE A 133 -9.92 -12.26 -6.18
CA PHE A 133 -9.13 -12.96 -5.17
C PHE A 133 -8.60 -12.01 -4.10
N THR A 134 -8.70 -12.44 -2.84
CA THR A 134 -8.10 -11.74 -1.70
C THR A 134 -7.69 -12.70 -0.59
N ILE A 135 -6.70 -12.29 0.19
CA ILE A 135 -6.36 -12.91 1.47
C ILE A 135 -6.18 -11.83 2.53
N ALA A 136 -6.47 -12.16 3.78
CA ALA A 136 -6.14 -11.27 4.88
C ALA A 136 -4.66 -11.38 5.24
N GLY A 137 -3.97 -10.25 5.25
CA GLY A 137 -2.65 -10.16 5.86
C GLY A 137 -2.74 -10.11 7.39
N PRO A 138 -1.64 -10.36 8.12
CA PRO A 138 -1.66 -10.38 9.59
C PRO A 138 -2.11 -9.07 10.25
N GLY A 139 -2.01 -7.95 9.54
CA GLY A 139 -2.53 -6.65 9.97
C GLY A 139 -4.04 -6.59 9.83
N ALA A 140 -4.55 -7.03 8.69
CA ALA A 140 -5.99 -7.07 8.43
C ALA A 140 -6.73 -8.02 9.38
N GLU A 141 -6.19 -9.22 9.64
CA GLU A 141 -6.77 -10.14 10.63
C GLU A 141 -6.95 -9.48 12.00
N ARG A 142 -5.91 -8.75 12.47
CA ARG A 142 -6.02 -8.01 13.74
C ARG A 142 -7.00 -6.85 13.68
N GLY A 143 -7.08 -6.16 12.56
CA GLY A 143 -8.04 -5.09 12.33
C GLY A 143 -9.47 -5.63 12.35
N ILE A 144 -9.75 -6.70 11.62
CA ILE A 144 -11.06 -7.37 11.62
C ILE A 144 -11.46 -7.79 13.03
N ASN A 145 -10.54 -8.40 13.79
CA ASN A 145 -10.80 -8.82 15.18
C ASN A 145 -11.04 -7.63 16.14
N LYS A 146 -10.66 -6.42 15.77
CA LYS A 146 -10.98 -5.21 16.53
C LYS A 146 -12.29 -4.56 16.10
N CYS A 147 -12.66 -4.72 14.84
CA CYS A 147 -13.90 -4.14 14.29
C CYS A 147 -15.13 -5.01 14.59
N PHE A 148 -14.97 -6.33 14.64
CA PHE A 148 -16.08 -7.27 14.77
C PHE A 148 -15.95 -8.14 16.02
N ILE A 149 -17.01 -8.17 16.83
CA ILE A 149 -17.10 -9.06 18.01
C ILE A 149 -17.19 -10.51 17.55
N HIS A 150 -17.97 -10.76 16.49
CA HIS A 150 -18.14 -12.09 15.89
C HIS A 150 -18.19 -11.98 14.37
N THR A 151 -17.45 -12.83 13.68
CA THR A 151 -17.51 -12.94 12.22
C THR A 151 -18.57 -13.96 11.74
N GLN A 152 -19.36 -14.50 12.64
CA GLN A 152 -20.39 -15.51 12.35
C GLN A 152 -19.86 -16.72 11.56
N GLY A 153 -18.64 -17.15 11.85
CA GLY A 153 -17.98 -18.26 11.17
C GLY A 153 -17.38 -17.93 9.81
N LYS A 154 -17.49 -16.69 9.35
CA LYS A 154 -16.85 -16.22 8.10
C LYS A 154 -15.34 -16.20 8.27
N SER A 155 -14.62 -16.57 7.22
CA SER A 155 -13.17 -16.37 7.14
C SER A 155 -12.83 -14.87 7.08
N TYR A 156 -11.59 -14.51 7.35
CA TYR A 156 -11.15 -13.13 7.19
C TYR A 156 -11.28 -12.62 5.74
N ALA A 157 -11.07 -13.49 4.75
CA ALA A 157 -11.28 -13.15 3.35
C ALA A 157 -12.77 -12.87 3.06
N ASP A 158 -13.69 -13.67 3.61
CA ASP A 158 -15.13 -13.44 3.45
C ASP A 158 -15.57 -12.11 4.07
N VAL A 159 -14.97 -11.70 5.19
CA VAL A 159 -15.23 -10.38 5.78
C VAL A 159 -14.74 -9.26 4.86
N ILE A 160 -13.57 -9.43 4.23
CA ILE A 160 -13.06 -8.45 3.27
C ILE A 160 -14.00 -8.36 2.06
N TYR A 161 -14.44 -9.48 1.49
CA TYR A 161 -15.42 -9.51 0.40
C TYR A 161 -16.73 -8.84 0.80
N TRP A 162 -17.24 -9.18 1.97
CA TRP A 162 -18.47 -8.58 2.49
C TRP A 162 -18.36 -7.06 2.59
N MET A 163 -17.24 -6.53 3.11
CA MET A 163 -17.00 -5.08 3.17
C MET A 163 -16.92 -4.46 1.77
N THR A 164 -16.28 -5.13 0.83
CA THR A 164 -16.16 -4.67 -0.55
C THR A 164 -17.52 -4.58 -1.24
N GLU A 165 -18.37 -5.58 -1.04
CA GLU A 165 -19.70 -5.67 -1.66
C GLU A 165 -20.72 -4.73 -1.03
N ASN A 166 -20.59 -4.47 0.28
CA ASN A 166 -21.59 -3.70 1.04
C ASN A 166 -21.14 -2.26 1.34
N GLN A 167 -20.01 -1.79 0.81
CA GLN A 167 -19.42 -0.50 1.15
C GLN A 167 -20.41 0.67 1.02
N GLU A 168 -21.15 0.77 -0.06
CA GLU A 168 -22.12 1.86 -0.29
C GLU A 168 -23.25 1.83 0.72
N ASN A 169 -23.84 0.66 0.95
CA ASN A 169 -24.93 0.47 1.92
C ASN A 169 -24.46 0.80 3.34
N GLU A 170 -23.25 0.39 3.70
CA GLU A 170 -22.69 0.64 5.03
C GLU A 170 -22.35 2.13 5.24
N PHE A 171 -21.75 2.79 4.26
CA PHE A 171 -21.53 4.23 4.34
C PHE A 171 -22.84 4.99 4.46
N GLN A 172 -23.87 4.62 3.68
CA GLN A 172 -25.19 5.23 3.76
C GLN A 172 -25.84 4.96 5.13
N ARG A 173 -25.82 3.72 5.62
CA ARG A 173 -26.35 3.33 6.93
C ARG A 173 -25.71 4.11 8.07
N LEU A 174 -24.42 4.39 7.96
CA LEU A 174 -23.64 5.15 8.94
C LEU A 174 -23.77 6.68 8.77
N GLY A 175 -24.51 7.16 7.77
CA GLY A 175 -24.62 8.59 7.47
C GLY A 175 -23.29 9.20 7.00
N LEU A 176 -22.36 8.39 6.51
CA LEU A 176 -21.05 8.82 6.03
C LEU A 176 -21.12 9.09 4.52
N ASN A 177 -20.67 10.28 4.11
CA ASN A 177 -20.53 10.60 2.70
C ASN A 177 -19.15 10.18 2.18
N PHE A 178 -19.01 8.93 1.78
CA PHE A 178 -17.80 8.46 1.17
C PHE A 178 -17.78 8.83 -0.32
N GLN A 179 -16.76 9.60 -0.73
CA GLN A 179 -16.67 10.11 -2.09
C GLN A 179 -15.91 9.16 -3.04
N SER A 180 -15.66 7.92 -2.62
CA SER A 180 -14.86 6.94 -3.35
C SER A 180 -13.41 7.42 -3.66
N LEU A 181 -12.64 6.62 -4.36
CA LEU A 181 -11.32 7.00 -4.86
C LEU A 181 -11.49 7.64 -6.25
N TRP A 182 -11.87 8.93 -6.27
CA TRP A 182 -12.16 9.67 -7.51
C TRP A 182 -13.12 8.90 -8.44
N GLY A 183 -14.22 8.39 -7.88
CA GLY A 183 -15.22 7.60 -8.61
C GLY A 183 -14.96 6.09 -8.64
N ARG A 184 -13.77 5.62 -8.29
CA ARG A 184 -13.47 4.19 -8.18
C ARG A 184 -13.92 3.67 -6.81
N PRO A 185 -14.82 2.64 -6.76
CA PRO A 185 -15.19 2.01 -5.50
C PRO A 185 -13.99 1.27 -4.89
N LEU A 186 -14.03 1.05 -3.58
CA LEU A 186 -13.02 0.23 -2.91
C LEU A 186 -13.03 -1.20 -3.45
N LYS A 187 -11.85 -1.73 -3.70
CA LYS A 187 -11.64 -3.11 -4.09
C LYS A 187 -11.25 -3.97 -2.89
N ALA A 188 -11.21 -5.27 -3.06
CA ALA A 188 -10.87 -6.20 -1.99
C ALA A 188 -9.51 -5.91 -1.34
N ILE A 189 -8.51 -5.50 -2.14
CA ILE A 189 -7.20 -5.08 -1.62
C ILE A 189 -7.29 -3.80 -0.79
N ASP A 190 -8.14 -2.85 -1.19
CA ASP A 190 -8.34 -1.60 -0.44
C ASP A 190 -8.97 -1.90 0.92
N CYS A 191 -10.02 -2.73 0.96
CA CYS A 191 -10.67 -3.15 2.21
C CYS A 191 -9.70 -3.94 3.11
N GLN A 192 -8.87 -4.83 2.53
CA GLN A 192 -7.80 -5.51 3.25
C GLN A 192 -6.82 -4.52 3.90
N ASN A 193 -6.40 -3.51 3.15
CA ASN A 193 -5.49 -2.48 3.64
C ASN A 193 -6.15 -1.60 4.71
N LEU A 194 -7.42 -1.23 4.54
CA LEU A 194 -8.17 -0.47 5.55
C LEU A 194 -8.21 -1.19 6.90
N PHE A 195 -8.46 -2.50 6.94
CA PHE A 195 -8.38 -3.26 8.19
C PHE A 195 -6.97 -3.24 8.79
N CYS A 196 -5.92 -3.30 7.95
CA CYS A 196 -4.55 -3.18 8.42
C CYS A 196 -4.26 -1.80 9.02
N GLU A 197 -4.75 -0.74 8.39
CA GLU A 197 -4.62 0.63 8.90
C GLU A 197 -5.46 0.85 10.16
N THR A 198 -6.66 0.26 10.25
CA THR A 198 -7.50 0.27 11.46
C THR A 198 -6.76 -0.39 12.64
N ASP A 199 -6.06 -1.53 12.42
CA ASP A 199 -5.22 -2.12 13.47
C ASP A 199 -4.14 -1.14 13.96
N LYS A 200 -3.52 -0.38 13.05
CA LYS A 200 -2.51 0.63 13.41
C LYS A 200 -3.12 1.82 14.15
N TYR A 201 -4.23 2.34 13.64
CA TYR A 201 -4.98 3.42 14.28
C TYR A 201 -5.39 3.06 15.71
N CYS A 202 -5.97 1.89 15.91
CA CYS A 202 -6.40 1.44 17.23
C CYS A 202 -5.24 1.29 18.22
N ARG A 203 -4.01 1.06 17.76
CA ARG A 203 -2.85 1.00 18.66
C ARG A 203 -2.47 2.35 19.26
N GLU A 204 -2.76 3.43 18.54
CA GLU A 204 -2.50 4.80 18.99
C GLU A 204 -3.73 5.39 19.70
N ALA A 205 -4.91 5.26 19.10
CA ALA A 205 -6.13 5.87 19.60
C ALA A 205 -6.73 5.12 20.81
N PHE A 206 -6.49 3.81 20.90
CA PHE A 206 -7.07 2.95 21.94
C PHE A 206 -6.00 2.02 22.55
N PRO A 207 -4.99 2.57 23.28
CA PRO A 207 -3.87 1.79 23.81
C PRO A 207 -4.30 0.71 24.81
N GLY A 208 -5.49 0.83 25.41
CA GLY A 208 -6.10 -0.19 26.27
C GLY A 208 -6.59 -1.43 25.52
N LEU A 209 -6.79 -1.36 24.18
CA LEU A 209 -7.16 -2.53 23.39
C LEU A 209 -5.99 -3.52 23.31
N LYS A 210 -6.30 -4.79 23.57
CA LYS A 210 -5.32 -5.87 23.54
C LYS A 210 -4.64 -5.94 22.17
N SER A 211 -3.33 -5.74 22.12
CA SER A 211 -2.52 -5.85 20.91
C SER A 211 -1.18 -6.50 21.21
N ASN A 212 -0.71 -7.34 20.29
CA ASN A 212 0.64 -7.92 20.36
C ASN A 212 1.73 -6.98 19.83
N ARG A 213 1.37 -5.78 19.38
CA ARG A 213 2.26 -4.73 18.91
C ARG A 213 1.90 -3.39 19.53
N LYS A 214 2.90 -2.66 20.04
CA LYS A 214 2.71 -1.34 20.66
C LYS A 214 2.97 -0.19 19.69
N LYS A 215 3.84 -0.37 18.69
CA LYS A 215 4.21 0.69 17.73
C LYS A 215 3.41 0.57 16.45
N ILE A 216 3.14 1.69 15.79
CA ILE A 216 2.52 1.73 14.45
C ILE A 216 3.36 0.91 13.48
N LYS A 217 4.67 1.18 13.41
CA LYS A 217 5.67 0.42 12.66
C LYS A 217 6.88 0.16 13.54
N ALA A 218 7.59 -0.94 13.28
CA ALA A 218 8.79 -1.29 14.06
C ALA A 218 9.90 -0.22 13.94
N LYS A 219 10.00 0.43 12.77
CA LYS A 219 10.99 1.46 12.44
C LYS A 219 10.29 2.61 11.70
N PHE A 220 9.41 3.32 12.40
CA PHE A 220 8.71 4.47 11.82
C PHE A 220 9.50 5.75 12.11
N THR A 221 9.83 6.48 11.08
CA THR A 221 10.30 7.87 11.16
C THR A 221 9.32 8.72 10.34
N PRO A 222 8.64 9.70 10.96
CA PRO A 222 7.77 10.61 10.24
C PRO A 222 8.57 11.39 9.19
N THR A 223 8.01 11.50 7.99
CA THR A 223 8.54 12.40 6.97
C THR A 223 7.52 13.51 6.75
N PRO A 224 7.90 14.79 6.86
CA PRO A 224 6.97 15.91 6.68
C PRO A 224 6.65 16.17 5.20
N GLN A 225 7.26 15.42 4.29
CA GLN A 225 7.05 15.62 2.87
C GLN A 225 5.65 15.18 2.46
N PRO A 226 4.96 15.96 1.63
CA PRO A 226 3.69 15.55 1.04
C PRO A 226 3.86 14.26 0.23
N ILE A 227 2.83 13.41 0.25
CA ILE A 227 2.80 12.23 -0.60
C ILE A 227 2.41 12.67 -2.01
N ASP A 228 3.20 12.26 -2.99
CA ASP A 228 2.88 12.41 -4.39
C ASP A 228 2.05 11.19 -4.81
N TYR A 229 0.74 11.40 -4.99
CA TYR A 229 -0.16 10.31 -5.36
C TYR A 229 -0.07 10.04 -6.84
N PHE A 230 0.20 8.78 -7.18
CA PHE A 230 0.11 8.29 -8.55
C PHE A 230 -0.48 6.87 -8.50
N TYR A 231 -1.57 6.68 -9.22
CA TYR A 231 -2.31 5.42 -9.25
C TYR A 231 -2.07 4.66 -10.56
N PRO A 232 -2.34 3.35 -10.61
CA PRO A 232 -2.22 2.59 -11.84
C PRO A 232 -2.90 3.30 -13.02
N PRO A 233 -2.20 3.50 -14.15
CA PRO A 233 -2.77 4.23 -15.30
C PRO A 233 -4.10 3.67 -15.78
N LYS A 234 -4.29 2.35 -15.71
CA LYS A 234 -5.55 1.68 -16.08
C LYS A 234 -6.77 2.05 -15.21
N TRP A 235 -6.56 2.68 -14.05
CA TRP A 235 -7.68 3.20 -13.24
C TRP A 235 -8.24 4.51 -13.79
N CYS A 236 -7.53 5.19 -14.68
CA CYS A 236 -7.94 6.45 -15.33
C CYS A 236 -8.37 7.55 -14.35
N ILE A 237 -7.74 7.63 -13.17
CA ILE A 237 -8.07 8.61 -12.13
C ILE A 237 -6.95 9.66 -11.90
N ASN A 238 -5.77 9.49 -12.51
CA ASN A 238 -4.61 10.33 -12.19
C ASN A 238 -4.83 11.82 -12.49
N ASP A 239 -5.55 12.17 -13.55
CA ASP A 239 -5.85 13.57 -13.87
C ASP A 239 -6.69 14.21 -12.77
N GLN A 240 -7.73 13.53 -12.29
CA GLN A 240 -8.57 13.99 -11.19
C GLN A 240 -7.79 14.08 -9.87
N VAL A 241 -6.84 13.15 -9.65
CA VAL A 241 -5.93 13.16 -8.50
C VAL A 241 -5.07 14.42 -8.54
N GLN A 242 -4.47 14.76 -9.68
CA GLN A 242 -3.63 15.97 -9.82
C GLN A 242 -4.44 17.25 -9.60
N GLU A 243 -5.65 17.33 -10.10
CA GLU A 243 -6.56 18.46 -9.85
C GLU A 243 -6.88 18.61 -8.35
N THR A 244 -7.10 17.48 -7.65
CA THR A 244 -7.36 17.46 -6.20
C THR A 244 -6.12 17.81 -5.39
N LEU A 245 -4.93 17.35 -5.80
CA LEU A 245 -3.66 17.66 -5.12
C LEU A 245 -3.31 19.14 -5.18
N ALA A 246 -3.74 19.85 -6.23
CA ALA A 246 -3.64 21.30 -6.29
C ALA A 246 -4.47 21.99 -5.19
N GLN A 247 -5.40 21.26 -4.56
CA GLN A 247 -6.30 21.71 -3.50
C GLN A 247 -5.96 21.05 -2.14
N ARG A 248 -4.71 20.73 -1.86
CA ARG A 248 -4.28 19.94 -0.68
C ARG A 248 -4.92 20.43 0.62
N LEU A 249 -5.61 19.54 1.31
CA LEU A 249 -6.09 19.75 2.66
C LEU A 249 -4.93 19.67 3.66
N PRO A 250 -4.90 20.50 4.72
CA PRO A 250 -3.96 20.33 5.82
C PRO A 250 -4.15 18.96 6.48
N PRO A 251 -3.14 18.45 7.19
CA PRO A 251 -3.28 17.25 7.99
C PRO A 251 -4.49 17.38 8.92
N LEU A 252 -5.32 16.36 9.00
CA LEU A 252 -6.40 16.28 9.97
C LEU A 252 -5.80 16.39 11.38
N GLU A 253 -6.16 17.43 12.11
CA GLU A 253 -5.94 17.46 13.55
C GLU A 253 -6.87 16.42 14.16
N ILE A 254 -6.29 15.29 14.59
CA ILE A 254 -7.03 14.27 15.33
C ILE A 254 -7.35 14.88 16.71
N PRO A 255 -8.62 15.01 17.07
CA PRO A 255 -8.96 15.48 18.42
C PRO A 255 -8.28 14.57 19.44
N ASN A 256 -7.69 15.16 20.46
CA ASN A 256 -7.10 14.42 21.56
C ASN A 256 -8.24 13.68 22.27
N LEU A 257 -8.46 12.42 21.90
CA LEU A 257 -9.42 11.56 22.56
C LEU A 257 -8.84 11.24 23.94
N GLN A 258 -9.32 11.94 24.94
CA GLN A 258 -8.97 11.61 26.32
C GLN A 258 -9.42 10.19 26.60
N ASP A 259 -8.46 9.35 26.96
CA ASP A 259 -8.63 7.96 27.34
C ASP A 259 -9.49 7.89 28.61
N ASN A 260 -10.77 7.62 28.46
CA ASN A 260 -11.67 7.39 29.59
C ASN A 260 -11.60 5.95 30.13
N GLY A 261 -10.62 5.13 29.71
CA GLY A 261 -10.35 3.79 30.25
C GLY A 261 -11.47 2.77 30.09
N GLN A 262 -12.57 3.14 29.48
CA GLN A 262 -13.65 2.20 29.17
C GLN A 262 -13.37 1.53 27.83
N GLN A 263 -13.20 0.23 27.88
CA GLN A 263 -13.28 -0.60 26.68
C GLN A 263 -14.65 -0.30 26.05
N LEU A 264 -14.64 0.52 24.99
CA LEU A 264 -15.84 0.78 24.21
C LEU A 264 -16.37 -0.59 23.82
N SER A 265 -17.51 -0.99 24.39
CA SER A 265 -18.31 -2.00 23.73
C SER A 265 -18.51 -1.44 22.34
N LEU A 266 -17.84 -2.04 21.36
CA LEU A 266 -17.94 -1.67 19.96
C LEU A 266 -19.36 -2.06 19.48
N GLU A 267 -20.35 -1.46 20.11
CA GLU A 267 -21.63 -1.29 19.49
C GLU A 267 -21.40 -0.32 18.34
N LEU A 268 -21.70 -0.77 17.15
CA LEU A 268 -21.52 -0.05 15.90
C LEU A 268 -22.02 1.41 16.01
N ASP A 269 -23.04 1.67 16.82
CA ASP A 269 -23.64 2.98 17.05
C ASP A 269 -22.69 4.03 17.68
N SER A 270 -21.74 3.63 18.51
CA SER A 270 -20.77 4.55 19.11
C SER A 270 -19.68 4.96 18.11
N LEU A 271 -19.25 4.02 17.26
CA LEU A 271 -18.31 4.30 16.16
C LEU A 271 -18.98 5.21 15.11
N VAL A 272 -20.26 5.03 14.85
CA VAL A 272 -21.07 5.87 13.95
C VAL A 272 -21.08 7.32 14.41
N LYS A 273 -21.28 7.57 15.70
CA LYS A 273 -21.34 8.93 16.23
C LYS A 273 -20.00 9.65 16.08
N THR A 274 -18.89 8.96 16.42
CA THR A 274 -17.54 9.50 16.27
C THR A 274 -17.17 9.71 14.80
N ALA A 275 -17.52 8.75 13.93
CA ALA A 275 -17.29 8.87 12.49
C ALA A 275 -18.14 9.98 11.85
N SER A 276 -19.37 10.17 12.30
CA SER A 276 -20.24 11.29 11.86
C SER A 276 -19.66 12.64 12.28
N GLU A 277 -19.17 12.77 13.51
CA GLU A 277 -18.53 14.00 14.00
C GLU A 277 -17.24 14.32 13.23
N ILE A 278 -16.45 13.29 12.88
CA ILE A 278 -15.25 13.44 12.03
C ILE A 278 -15.66 13.87 10.61
N SER A 279 -16.69 13.25 10.03
CA SER A 279 -17.21 13.60 8.71
C SER A 279 -17.72 15.04 8.65
N ASP A 280 -18.44 15.48 9.68
CA ASP A 280 -18.93 16.86 9.79
C ASP A 280 -17.79 17.87 9.91
N ASN A 281 -16.75 17.54 10.67
CA ASN A 281 -15.57 18.38 10.80
C ASN A 281 -14.78 18.44 9.49
N VAL A 282 -14.62 17.31 8.78
CA VAL A 282 -14.01 17.25 7.44
C VAL A 282 -14.82 18.11 6.45
N SER A 283 -16.14 18.00 6.47
CA SER A 283 -17.03 18.79 5.59
C SER A 283 -16.93 20.30 5.87
N LYS A 284 -16.83 20.71 7.14
CA LYS A 284 -16.62 22.11 7.54
C LYS A 284 -15.25 22.62 7.11
N LEU A 285 -14.19 21.82 7.28
CA LEU A 285 -12.84 22.13 6.82
C LEU A 285 -12.79 22.24 5.30
N HIS A 286 -13.44 21.32 4.59
CA HIS A 286 -13.53 21.35 3.13
C HIS A 286 -14.18 22.65 2.63
N LYS A 287 -15.30 23.07 3.21
CA LYS A 287 -15.97 24.34 2.88
C LYS A 287 -15.08 25.56 3.12
N LYS A 288 -14.38 25.60 4.25
CA LYS A 288 -13.44 26.68 4.60
C LYS A 288 -12.26 26.75 3.61
N TYR A 289 -11.72 25.59 3.22
CA TYR A 289 -10.57 25.48 2.31
C TYR A 289 -10.95 25.84 0.87
N THR A 290 -12.13 25.47 0.42
CA THR A 290 -12.61 25.81 -0.92
C THR A 290 -12.71 27.32 -1.09
N GLN A 291 -13.09 28.05 -0.04
CA GLN A 291 -13.12 29.52 -0.03
C GLN A 291 -11.73 30.15 -0.03
N GLU A 292 -10.77 29.58 0.69
CA GLU A 292 -9.38 30.09 0.74
C GLU A 292 -8.58 29.81 -0.55
N THR A 293 -8.89 28.69 -1.21
CA THR A 293 -8.14 28.23 -2.40
C THR A 293 -8.55 29.00 -3.68
N GLN A 294 -9.82 29.43 -3.75
CA GLN A 294 -10.25 30.33 -4.85
C GLN A 294 -9.43 31.61 -4.90
N ASN A 295 -8.88 32.05 -3.78
CA ASN A 295 -8.06 33.25 -3.67
C ASN A 295 -6.56 33.03 -3.98
N LYS A 296 -6.09 31.78 -4.03
CA LYS A 296 -4.66 31.44 -4.26
C LYS A 296 -4.32 30.92 -5.66
N LYS A 297 -5.33 30.60 -6.49
CA LYS A 297 -5.13 29.97 -7.83
C LYS A 297 -4.33 30.79 -8.86
N SER A 298 -4.04 32.04 -8.63
CA SER A 298 -3.35 32.90 -9.60
C SER A 298 -1.82 32.83 -9.57
N LYS A 299 -1.19 32.12 -8.64
CA LYS A 299 0.29 32.16 -8.47
C LYS A 299 1.06 30.87 -8.73
N ALA A 300 0.43 29.69 -8.88
CA ALA A 300 1.14 28.39 -8.84
C ALA A 300 1.37 27.66 -10.17
N LEU A 301 0.98 28.22 -11.32
CA LEU A 301 0.94 27.49 -12.60
C LEU A 301 2.29 27.35 -13.37
N LYS A 302 3.40 27.77 -12.83
CA LYS A 302 4.65 27.88 -13.64
C LYS A 302 5.76 26.85 -13.43
N ASN A 303 5.66 25.88 -12.51
CA ASN A 303 6.82 25.03 -12.15
C ASN A 303 6.65 23.51 -12.35
N THR A 304 5.65 23.01 -13.05
CA THR A 304 5.29 21.58 -12.99
C THR A 304 5.63 20.72 -14.22
N GLU A 305 6.24 21.24 -15.26
CA GLU A 305 6.43 20.46 -16.51
C GLU A 305 7.65 19.53 -16.55
N LEU A 306 8.64 19.71 -15.69
CA LEU A 306 9.91 18.97 -15.80
C LEU A 306 9.97 17.61 -15.09
N GLN A 307 9.05 17.28 -14.19
CA GLN A 307 9.10 16.03 -13.42
C GLN A 307 8.24 14.88 -13.96
N LYS A 308 7.43 15.12 -14.98
CA LYS A 308 6.43 14.16 -15.48
C LYS A 308 6.98 12.93 -16.22
N SER A 309 8.20 13.00 -16.75
CA SER A 309 8.70 11.91 -17.60
C SER A 309 9.36 10.75 -16.85
N GLN A 310 9.77 10.93 -15.61
CA GLN A 310 10.55 9.93 -14.87
C GLN A 310 9.71 8.94 -14.05
N GLN A 311 8.49 9.29 -13.63
CA GLN A 311 7.65 8.41 -12.82
C GLN A 311 6.85 7.35 -13.59
N LEU A 312 6.60 7.57 -14.86
CA LEU A 312 5.83 6.65 -15.74
C LEU A 312 6.47 5.27 -15.94
N CYS A 313 7.71 5.09 -15.54
CA CYS A 313 8.46 3.84 -15.74
C CYS A 313 8.45 2.88 -14.55
N LEU A 314 7.75 3.19 -13.45
CA LEU A 314 7.78 2.38 -12.22
C LEU A 314 6.59 1.42 -12.07
N PHE A 315 5.64 1.45 -13.02
CA PHE A 315 4.48 0.56 -13.02
C PHE A 315 4.38 -0.25 -14.30
#